data_65cfe06ad2e06bae294af88404fd5a15
#
_entry.id   65cfe06ad2e06bae294af88404fd5a15
#
_cell.length_a   1.000
_cell.length_b   1.000
_cell.length_c   1.000
_cell.angle_alpha   90.00
_cell.angle_beta   90.00
_cell.angle_gamma   90.00
#
_symmetry.space_group_name_H-M   'P 1'
#
loop_
_entity.id
_entity.type
_entity.pdbx_description
1 polymer ?
#
loop_
_entity_poly.entity_id
_entity_poly.type
_entity_poly.pdbx_seq_one_letter_code
_entity_poly.pdbx_strand_id
1 'polypeptide(L)'
;KAWPSDVSQGQVSLYLMASSQDPKTYLATLNDFIATFPDSPDGYLNRANHYAYHRADLAPTEAEQGAYLDKALEDINTASRFSERKGDIWFNRAKLIYGVAAADTTLNKEQWTVDAATEAIQKAIGEEDLPVYRQLEGDIHFYKGDFEQAFADYMKVNDSDMASSTSWYWAAKAKANIRGANFGDIIALLDSAIAKCGNPPTNEAAPYILERVDLRLKLMQYKEAVDDYDLYYDLLKGQVGDRFFYYREQAKFRMSDFPGALADIQSAIRLNPGDPTYPAEEASVYIRMENYDQALRSLENALRIAPDFASCYRLRGICYVRQGKKAEACEAFNKAKELGDPVVDKLIKEHCK
;
A
#
# COMPACT_ATOMS: atom_id res chain seq x y z
N LYS A 1 -20.93 -1.69 37.72
CA LYS A 1 -19.55 -1.48 38.23
C LYS A 1 -19.43 -0.05 38.70
N ALA A 2 -18.93 0.19 39.93
CA ALA A 2 -18.68 1.56 40.37
C ALA A 2 -17.43 2.08 39.65
N TRP A 3 -17.51 3.28 39.07
CA TRP A 3 -16.38 3.99 38.50
C TRP A 3 -15.41 4.42 39.61
N PRO A 4 -14.09 4.50 39.33
CA PRO A 4 -13.16 5.17 40.24
C PRO A 4 -13.59 6.60 40.54
N SER A 5 -13.18 7.13 41.68
CA SER A 5 -13.48 8.54 42.03
C SER A 5 -12.61 9.52 41.19
N ASP A 6 -11.53 9.06 40.62
CA ASP A 6 -10.64 9.83 39.78
C ASP A 6 -11.01 9.64 38.28
N VAL A 7 -11.23 10.75 37.58
CA VAL A 7 -11.60 10.78 36.16
C VAL A 7 -10.54 10.12 35.26
N SER A 8 -9.26 10.30 35.60
CA SER A 8 -8.17 9.73 34.82
C SER A 8 -8.15 8.18 34.85
N GLN A 9 -8.41 7.61 36.05
CA GLN A 9 -8.57 6.16 36.21
C GLN A 9 -9.86 5.66 35.54
N GLY A 10 -10.92 6.49 35.58
CA GLY A 10 -12.18 6.23 34.85
C GLY A 10 -11.94 6.15 33.33
N GLN A 11 -11.17 7.07 32.76
CA GLN A 11 -10.81 7.09 31.35
C GLN A 11 -10.00 5.84 30.92
N VAL A 12 -9.02 5.41 31.72
CA VAL A 12 -8.28 4.16 31.49
C VAL A 12 -9.24 2.96 31.50
N SER A 13 -10.16 2.92 32.47
CA SER A 13 -11.15 1.85 32.54
C SER A 13 -12.09 1.84 31.34
N LEU A 14 -12.51 3.00 30.85
CA LEU A 14 -13.34 3.16 29.66
C LEU A 14 -12.62 2.64 28.41
N TYR A 15 -11.35 3.01 28.23
CA TYR A 15 -10.52 2.54 27.12
C TYR A 15 -10.38 1.01 27.13
N LEU A 16 -10.11 0.40 28.28
CA LEU A 16 -9.99 -1.06 28.42
C LEU A 16 -11.33 -1.79 28.16
N MET A 17 -12.48 -1.14 28.38
CA MET A 17 -13.78 -1.71 28.09
C MET A 17 -14.20 -1.60 26.62
N ALA A 18 -13.67 -0.63 25.88
CA ALA A 18 -14.04 -0.36 24.48
C ALA A 18 -13.88 -1.56 23.55
N SER A 19 -12.82 -2.35 23.74
CA SER A 19 -12.47 -3.50 22.89
C SER A 19 -13.21 -4.81 23.24
N SER A 20 -13.96 -4.84 24.34
CA SER A 20 -14.52 -6.08 24.91
C SER A 20 -16.05 -6.14 24.96
N GLN A 21 -16.74 -5.06 24.54
CA GLN A 21 -18.20 -4.95 24.64
C GLN A 21 -18.85 -4.81 23.26
N ASP A 22 -20.04 -5.38 23.10
CA ASP A 22 -20.84 -5.10 21.92
C ASP A 22 -21.27 -3.61 21.89
N PRO A 23 -21.57 -3.05 20.68
CA PRO A 23 -21.82 -1.62 20.54
C PRO A 23 -22.92 -1.05 21.46
N LYS A 24 -23.98 -1.80 21.70
CA LYS A 24 -25.10 -1.33 22.58
C LYS A 24 -24.72 -1.30 24.06
N THR A 25 -24.01 -2.33 24.49
CA THR A 25 -23.49 -2.42 25.88
C THR A 25 -22.43 -1.37 26.11
N TYR A 26 -21.54 -1.12 25.13
CA TYR A 26 -20.54 -0.05 25.26
C TYR A 26 -21.19 1.35 25.31
N LEU A 27 -22.24 1.59 24.52
CA LEU A 27 -23.00 2.83 24.60
C LEU A 27 -23.60 3.06 25.99
N ALA A 28 -24.14 2.03 26.64
CA ALA A 28 -24.63 2.12 28.00
C ALA A 28 -23.51 2.46 29.00
N THR A 29 -22.33 1.86 28.80
CA THR A 29 -21.12 2.15 29.61
C THR A 29 -20.66 3.61 29.43
N LEU A 30 -20.68 4.16 28.22
CA LEU A 30 -20.38 5.57 27.94
C LEU A 30 -21.37 6.51 28.60
N ASN A 31 -22.66 6.18 28.57
CA ASN A 31 -23.68 6.99 29.25
C ASN A 31 -23.49 7.01 30.77
N ASP A 32 -23.16 5.86 31.36
CA ASP A 32 -22.87 5.76 32.80
C ASP A 32 -21.59 6.52 33.19
N PHE A 33 -20.54 6.47 32.33
CA PHE A 33 -19.33 7.25 32.51
C PHE A 33 -19.63 8.77 32.52
N ILE A 34 -20.39 9.26 31.53
CA ILE A 34 -20.76 10.67 31.43
C ILE A 34 -21.66 11.10 32.62
N ALA A 35 -22.56 10.24 33.10
CA ALA A 35 -23.36 10.52 34.27
C ALA A 35 -22.51 10.65 35.53
N THR A 36 -21.41 9.90 35.62
CA THR A 36 -20.48 9.97 36.76
C THR A 36 -19.50 11.15 36.66
N PHE A 37 -19.05 11.46 35.44
CA PHE A 37 -18.06 12.52 35.15
C PHE A 37 -18.61 13.49 34.09
N PRO A 38 -19.63 14.31 34.42
CA PRO A 38 -20.34 15.14 33.45
C PRO A 38 -19.48 16.25 32.82
N ASP A 39 -18.40 16.65 33.48
CA ASP A 39 -17.48 17.70 33.00
C ASP A 39 -16.25 17.13 32.26
N SER A 40 -16.21 15.81 32.06
CA SER A 40 -15.09 15.17 31.32
C SER A 40 -15.33 15.25 29.79
N PRO A 41 -14.53 16.01 29.03
CA PRO A 41 -14.69 16.08 27.60
C PRO A 41 -14.50 14.72 26.91
N ASP A 42 -13.65 13.83 27.47
CA ASP A 42 -13.34 12.52 26.88
C ASP A 42 -14.54 11.59 26.83
N GLY A 43 -15.43 11.65 27.82
CA GLY A 43 -16.69 10.88 27.81
C GLY A 43 -17.54 11.21 26.59
N TYR A 44 -17.71 12.46 26.29
CA TYR A 44 -18.46 12.93 25.12
C TYR A 44 -17.73 12.63 23.80
N LEU A 45 -16.41 12.85 23.74
CA LEU A 45 -15.62 12.53 22.53
C LEU A 45 -15.66 11.03 22.20
N ASN A 46 -15.54 10.16 23.21
CA ASN A 46 -15.66 8.72 23.01
C ASN A 46 -17.08 8.33 22.56
N ARG A 47 -18.13 8.95 23.11
CA ARG A 47 -19.50 8.67 22.70
C ARG A 47 -19.79 9.20 21.29
N ALA A 48 -19.25 10.35 20.91
CA ALA A 48 -19.34 10.87 19.55
C ALA A 48 -18.71 9.91 18.53
N ASN A 49 -17.50 9.41 18.81
CA ASN A 49 -16.85 8.40 17.98
C ASN A 49 -17.71 7.12 17.87
N HIS A 50 -18.23 6.66 19.00
CA HIS A 50 -19.07 5.46 19.02
C HIS A 50 -20.35 5.63 18.20
N TYR A 51 -21.05 6.75 18.35
CA TYR A 51 -22.23 7.07 17.54
C TYR A 51 -21.93 7.07 16.05
N ALA A 52 -20.81 7.65 15.63
CA ALA A 52 -20.48 7.78 14.22
C ALA A 52 -20.04 6.45 13.58
N TYR A 53 -19.14 5.72 14.23
CA TYR A 53 -18.56 4.50 13.65
C TYR A 53 -19.42 3.25 13.83
N HIS A 54 -20.27 3.20 14.87
CA HIS A 54 -21.15 2.05 15.13
C HIS A 54 -22.64 2.34 14.86
N ARG A 55 -22.95 3.40 14.09
CA ARG A 55 -24.33 3.77 13.80
C ARG A 55 -25.16 2.63 13.19
N ALA A 56 -24.54 1.80 12.35
CA ALA A 56 -25.21 0.66 11.72
C ALA A 56 -25.56 -0.45 12.72
N ASP A 57 -24.75 -0.63 13.78
CA ASP A 57 -25.00 -1.61 14.84
C ASP A 57 -26.05 -1.09 15.85
N LEU A 58 -26.16 0.24 15.96
CA LEU A 58 -27.05 0.92 16.91
C LEU A 58 -28.46 1.13 16.34
N ALA A 59 -28.58 1.26 15.02
CA ALA A 59 -29.83 1.58 14.35
C ALA A 59 -30.04 0.80 13.03
N PRO A 60 -31.24 0.23 12.81
CA PRO A 60 -31.53 -0.59 11.65
C PRO A 60 -31.82 0.19 10.34
N THR A 61 -32.14 1.49 10.44
CA THR A 61 -32.50 2.32 9.29
C THR A 61 -31.51 3.46 9.06
N GLU A 62 -31.34 3.87 7.81
CA GLU A 62 -30.46 5.01 7.44
C GLU A 62 -30.87 6.32 8.14
N ALA A 63 -32.18 6.55 8.31
CA ALA A 63 -32.69 7.74 8.99
C ALA A 63 -32.25 7.77 10.47
N GLU A 64 -32.35 6.64 11.17
CA GLU A 64 -31.90 6.50 12.57
C GLU A 64 -30.38 6.58 12.68
N GLN A 65 -29.65 5.97 11.73
CA GLN A 65 -28.19 6.09 11.64
C GLN A 65 -27.77 7.56 11.43
N GLY A 66 -28.52 8.30 10.58
CA GLY A 66 -28.35 9.74 10.42
C GLY A 66 -28.54 10.55 11.71
N ALA A 67 -29.49 10.16 12.57
CA ALA A 67 -29.70 10.80 13.86
C ALA A 67 -28.53 10.54 14.84
N TYR A 68 -27.84 9.41 14.74
CA TYR A 68 -26.62 9.17 15.54
C TYR A 68 -25.46 10.08 15.12
N LEU A 69 -25.36 10.42 13.84
CA LEU A 69 -24.39 11.41 13.37
C LEU A 69 -24.65 12.80 13.97
N ASP A 70 -25.91 13.20 14.06
CA ASP A 70 -26.28 14.48 14.68
C ASP A 70 -25.94 14.48 16.19
N LYS A 71 -26.22 13.38 16.91
CA LYS A 71 -25.82 13.21 18.32
C LYS A 71 -24.29 13.24 18.50
N ALA A 72 -23.54 12.70 17.54
CA ALA A 72 -22.08 12.75 17.60
C ALA A 72 -21.57 14.20 17.57
N LEU A 73 -22.13 15.07 16.71
CA LEU A 73 -21.76 16.49 16.68
C LEU A 73 -22.22 17.25 17.93
N GLU A 74 -23.38 16.89 18.50
CA GLU A 74 -23.85 17.47 19.79
C GLU A 74 -22.90 17.13 20.94
N ASP A 75 -22.40 15.90 20.98
CA ASP A 75 -21.41 15.46 21.96
C ASP A 75 -20.08 16.22 21.81
N ILE A 76 -19.58 16.39 20.58
CA ILE A 76 -18.37 17.20 20.34
C ILE A 76 -18.60 18.66 20.81
N ASN A 77 -19.75 19.25 20.50
CA ASN A 77 -20.08 20.58 20.95
C ASN A 77 -20.16 20.66 22.48
N THR A 78 -20.63 19.59 23.13
CA THR A 78 -20.68 19.52 24.60
C THR A 78 -19.27 19.39 25.19
N ALA A 79 -18.42 18.51 24.61
CA ALA A 79 -17.03 18.38 25.02
C ALA A 79 -16.27 19.71 24.94
N SER A 80 -16.59 20.55 23.95
CA SER A 80 -15.95 21.87 23.77
C SER A 80 -16.20 22.85 24.95
N ARG A 81 -17.23 22.63 25.72
CA ARG A 81 -17.53 23.48 26.89
C ARG A 81 -16.61 23.20 28.07
N PHE A 82 -16.14 21.96 28.17
CA PHE A 82 -15.32 21.47 29.28
C PHE A 82 -13.83 21.39 28.95
N SER A 83 -13.44 21.44 27.67
CA SER A 83 -12.03 21.39 27.28
C SER A 83 -11.38 22.78 27.30
N GLU A 84 -10.22 22.89 27.93
CA GLU A 84 -9.36 24.07 27.86
C GLU A 84 -8.62 24.13 26.52
N ARG A 85 -8.35 22.97 25.89
CA ARG A 85 -7.64 22.84 24.62
C ARG A 85 -8.63 22.80 23.46
N LYS A 86 -9.01 23.96 22.95
CA LYS A 86 -9.99 24.09 21.86
C LYS A 86 -9.50 23.45 20.56
N GLY A 87 -8.20 23.51 20.28
CA GLY A 87 -7.59 22.87 19.13
C GLY A 87 -7.84 21.37 19.09
N ASP A 88 -7.73 20.68 20.22
CA ASP A 88 -7.99 19.23 20.31
C ASP A 88 -9.45 18.89 19.97
N ILE A 89 -10.40 19.73 20.36
CA ILE A 89 -11.83 19.51 20.04
C ILE A 89 -12.05 19.66 18.54
N TRP A 90 -11.49 20.69 17.91
CA TRP A 90 -11.58 20.89 16.47
C TRP A 90 -10.89 19.76 15.71
N PHE A 91 -9.74 19.29 16.18
CA PHE A 91 -9.05 18.13 15.62
C PHE A 91 -9.90 16.85 15.71
N ASN A 92 -10.47 16.55 16.88
CA ASN A 92 -11.35 15.38 17.01
C ASN A 92 -12.59 15.49 16.12
N ARG A 93 -13.16 16.70 15.98
CA ARG A 93 -14.26 16.96 15.03
C ARG A 93 -13.83 16.68 13.59
N ALA A 94 -12.69 17.22 13.16
CA ALA A 94 -12.17 17.02 11.81
C ALA A 94 -11.92 15.54 11.52
N LYS A 95 -11.24 14.86 12.45
CA LYS A 95 -10.92 13.43 12.34
C LYS A 95 -12.18 12.56 12.20
N LEU A 96 -13.19 12.85 13.01
CA LEU A 96 -14.44 12.11 12.99
C LEU A 96 -15.21 12.33 11.67
N ILE A 97 -15.37 13.59 11.26
CA ILE A 97 -16.07 13.93 10.01
C ILE A 97 -15.33 13.33 8.81
N TYR A 98 -14.00 13.48 8.74
CA TYR A 98 -13.19 12.91 7.65
C TYR A 98 -13.32 11.39 7.58
N GLY A 99 -13.19 10.70 8.73
CA GLY A 99 -13.29 9.25 8.77
C GLY A 99 -14.65 8.71 8.31
N VAL A 100 -15.74 9.41 8.60
CA VAL A 100 -17.10 9.05 8.14
C VAL A 100 -17.28 9.41 6.65
N ALA A 101 -16.91 10.62 6.24
CA ALA A 101 -17.09 11.09 4.86
C ALA A 101 -16.25 10.31 3.84
N ALA A 102 -15.03 9.93 4.22
CA ALA A 102 -14.16 9.11 3.35
C ALA A 102 -14.63 7.66 3.23
N ALA A 103 -15.27 7.12 4.27
CA ALA A 103 -15.80 5.75 4.27
C ALA A 103 -17.16 5.63 3.59
N ASP A 104 -17.99 6.67 3.60
CA ASP A 104 -19.34 6.69 3.07
C ASP A 104 -19.57 7.89 2.15
N THR A 105 -19.16 7.74 0.90
CA THR A 105 -19.27 8.78 -0.14
C THR A 105 -20.70 9.05 -0.59
N THR A 106 -21.67 8.23 -0.16
CA THR A 106 -23.09 8.38 -0.47
C THR A 106 -23.82 9.22 0.58
N LEU A 107 -23.16 9.52 1.70
CA LEU A 107 -23.75 10.27 2.81
C LEU A 107 -24.08 11.71 2.38
N ASN A 108 -25.37 12.01 2.26
CA ASN A 108 -25.85 13.36 1.90
C ASN A 108 -26.18 14.19 3.15
N LYS A 109 -25.15 14.58 3.91
CA LYS A 109 -25.28 15.45 5.07
C LYS A 109 -24.22 16.54 5.03
N GLU A 110 -24.62 17.80 4.95
CA GLU A 110 -23.74 18.97 4.78
C GLU A 110 -22.61 19.04 5.82
N GLN A 111 -22.88 18.66 7.05
CA GLN A 111 -21.89 18.70 8.13
C GLN A 111 -20.93 17.50 8.15
N TRP A 112 -21.15 16.51 7.29
CA TRP A 112 -20.37 15.26 7.19
C TRP A 112 -19.71 15.12 5.82
N THR A 113 -19.07 16.19 5.38
CA THR A 113 -18.32 16.24 4.11
C THR A 113 -16.83 16.42 4.38
N VAL A 114 -16.01 16.07 3.40
CA VAL A 114 -14.56 16.31 3.47
C VAL A 114 -14.24 17.79 3.59
N ASP A 115 -15.08 18.68 3.02
CA ASP A 115 -14.91 20.14 3.17
C ASP A 115 -15.21 20.59 4.60
N ALA A 116 -16.24 20.04 5.24
CA ALA A 116 -16.52 20.32 6.67
C ALA A 116 -15.37 19.82 7.57
N ALA A 117 -14.73 18.70 7.22
CA ALA A 117 -13.52 18.24 7.91
C ALA A 117 -12.35 19.20 7.69
N THR A 118 -12.18 19.72 6.46
CA THR A 118 -11.15 20.71 6.11
C THR A 118 -11.31 21.99 6.97
N GLU A 119 -12.53 22.52 7.08
CA GLU A 119 -12.78 23.69 7.92
C GLU A 119 -12.46 23.43 9.40
N ALA A 120 -12.81 22.24 9.89
CA ALA A 120 -12.56 21.89 11.28
C ALA A 120 -11.05 21.74 11.58
N ILE A 121 -10.27 21.12 10.69
CA ILE A 121 -8.83 20.98 10.91
C ILE A 121 -8.11 22.33 10.81
N GLN A 122 -8.53 23.22 9.92
CA GLN A 122 -7.98 24.56 9.86
C GLN A 122 -8.25 25.38 11.13
N LYS A 123 -9.41 25.20 11.77
CA LYS A 123 -9.67 25.80 13.08
C LYS A 123 -8.76 25.24 14.16
N ALA A 124 -8.51 23.91 14.16
CA ALA A 124 -7.56 23.31 15.10
C ALA A 124 -6.15 23.91 14.96
N ILE A 125 -5.66 24.02 13.73
CA ILE A 125 -4.36 24.61 13.40
C ILE A 125 -4.30 26.10 13.74
N GLY A 126 -5.41 26.81 13.60
CA GLY A 126 -5.51 28.24 13.99
C GLY A 126 -5.41 28.44 15.49
N GLU A 127 -5.80 27.49 16.33
CA GLU A 127 -5.60 27.54 17.78
C GLU A 127 -4.15 27.19 18.17
N GLU A 128 -3.60 26.14 17.57
CA GLU A 128 -2.23 25.68 17.78
C GLU A 128 -1.76 24.88 16.56
N ASP A 129 -0.58 25.17 16.00
CA ASP A 129 -0.04 24.46 14.86
C ASP A 129 0.75 23.22 15.32
N LEU A 130 0.03 22.11 15.57
CA LEU A 130 0.62 20.87 16.01
C LEU A 130 0.89 19.90 14.86
N PRO A 131 1.98 19.12 14.89
CA PRO A 131 2.29 18.12 13.85
C PRO A 131 1.17 17.11 13.62
N VAL A 132 0.46 16.69 14.69
CA VAL A 132 -0.66 15.74 14.56
C VAL A 132 -1.85 16.34 13.80
N TYR A 133 -2.06 17.66 13.89
CA TYR A 133 -3.09 18.33 13.10
C TYR A 133 -2.68 18.44 11.64
N ARG A 134 -1.39 18.72 11.37
CA ARG A 134 -0.82 18.75 10.02
C ARG A 134 -0.88 17.39 9.35
N GLN A 135 -0.67 16.30 10.12
CA GLN A 135 -0.83 14.95 9.57
C GLN A 135 -2.26 14.74 9.03
N LEU A 136 -3.28 15.09 9.80
CA LEU A 136 -4.67 14.96 9.36
C LEU A 136 -5.01 15.92 8.20
N GLU A 137 -4.49 17.13 8.21
CA GLU A 137 -4.68 18.08 7.09
C GLU A 137 -4.07 17.51 5.80
N GLY A 138 -2.87 16.95 5.88
CA GLY A 138 -2.23 16.24 4.77
C GLY A 138 -3.04 15.05 4.26
N ASP A 139 -3.61 14.24 5.18
CA ASP A 139 -4.49 13.11 4.81
C ASP A 139 -5.74 13.59 4.06
N ILE A 140 -6.35 14.71 4.51
CA ILE A 140 -7.51 15.32 3.88
C ILE A 140 -7.14 15.88 2.48
N HIS A 141 -6.03 16.62 2.35
CA HIS A 141 -5.55 17.12 1.07
C HIS A 141 -5.22 15.98 0.10
N PHE A 142 -4.58 14.92 0.60
CA PHE A 142 -4.29 13.74 -0.22
C PHE A 142 -5.57 13.09 -0.76
N TYR A 143 -6.58 12.92 0.10
CA TYR A 143 -7.89 12.37 -0.30
C TYR A 143 -8.59 13.25 -1.37
N LYS A 144 -8.46 14.58 -1.27
CA LYS A 144 -9.02 15.54 -2.24
C LYS A 144 -8.24 15.57 -3.56
N GLY A 145 -7.05 14.99 -3.60
CA GLY A 145 -6.14 15.05 -4.76
C GLY A 145 -5.27 16.32 -4.79
N ASP A 146 -5.25 17.10 -3.71
CA ASP A 146 -4.44 18.32 -3.56
C ASP A 146 -3.02 17.92 -3.11
N PHE A 147 -2.28 17.22 -3.98
CA PHE A 147 -1.04 16.51 -3.61
C PHE A 147 0.12 17.45 -3.23
N GLU A 148 0.19 18.66 -3.79
CA GLU A 148 1.17 19.66 -3.41
C GLU A 148 0.98 20.11 -1.95
N GLN A 149 -0.27 20.38 -1.54
CA GLN A 149 -0.60 20.76 -0.18
C GLN A 149 -0.37 19.58 0.79
N ALA A 150 -0.83 18.38 0.39
CA ALA A 150 -0.59 17.17 1.18
C ALA A 150 0.90 16.94 1.44
N PHE A 151 1.74 17.07 0.41
CA PHE A 151 3.19 16.97 0.54
C PHE A 151 3.76 18.01 1.50
N ALA A 152 3.34 19.28 1.38
CA ALA A 152 3.80 20.34 2.25
C ALA A 152 3.42 20.09 3.73
N ASP A 153 2.22 19.58 3.99
CA ASP A 153 1.76 19.28 5.35
C ASP A 153 2.52 18.10 5.95
N TYR A 154 2.70 17.00 5.20
CA TYR A 154 3.53 15.88 5.67
C TYR A 154 4.99 16.30 5.92
N MET A 155 5.55 17.21 5.12
CA MET A 155 6.90 17.71 5.38
C MET A 155 6.99 18.51 6.67
N LYS A 156 5.98 19.29 7.06
CA LYS A 156 5.93 19.94 8.39
C LYS A 156 5.92 18.92 9.53
N VAL A 157 5.23 17.78 9.35
CA VAL A 157 5.29 16.67 10.32
C VAL A 157 6.71 16.10 10.38
N ASN A 158 7.34 15.89 9.22
CA ASN A 158 8.68 15.32 9.11
C ASN A 158 9.80 16.22 9.66
N ASP A 159 9.57 17.54 9.70
CA ASP A 159 10.47 18.52 10.32
C ASP A 159 10.33 18.59 11.85
N SER A 160 9.43 17.82 12.43
CA SER A 160 9.17 17.77 13.87
C SER A 160 9.73 16.50 14.53
N ASP A 161 9.64 16.44 15.85
CA ASP A 161 9.95 15.25 16.66
C ASP A 161 8.91 14.10 16.46
N MET A 162 7.77 14.38 15.85
CA MET A 162 6.74 13.39 15.49
C MET A 162 6.99 12.69 14.13
N ALA A 163 8.10 12.99 13.46
CA ALA A 163 8.48 12.35 12.20
C ALA A 163 8.54 10.82 12.34
N SER A 164 7.74 10.11 11.56
CA SER A 164 7.59 8.64 11.58
C SER A 164 7.83 8.03 10.21
N SER A 165 8.00 6.71 10.16
CA SER A 165 8.05 5.95 8.90
C SER A 165 6.82 6.24 8.04
N THR A 166 5.64 6.29 8.65
CA THR A 166 4.36 6.55 7.99
C THR A 166 4.28 7.96 7.42
N SER A 167 4.71 9.00 8.16
CA SER A 167 4.65 10.38 7.67
C SER A 167 5.59 10.62 6.48
N TRP A 168 6.79 10.04 6.49
CA TRP A 168 7.71 10.05 5.35
C TRP A 168 7.16 9.29 4.15
N TYR A 169 6.52 8.15 4.38
CA TYR A 169 5.88 7.37 3.32
C TYR A 169 4.75 8.14 2.64
N TRP A 170 3.85 8.78 3.42
CA TRP A 170 2.77 9.57 2.84
C TRP A 170 3.28 10.82 2.11
N ALA A 171 4.37 11.43 2.58
CA ALA A 171 5.07 12.48 1.83
C ALA A 171 5.58 11.95 0.47
N ALA A 172 6.17 10.74 0.43
CA ALA A 172 6.58 10.09 -0.81
C ALA A 172 5.39 9.82 -1.75
N LYS A 173 4.27 9.34 -1.20
CA LYS A 173 3.02 9.09 -1.96
C LYS A 173 2.44 10.39 -2.53
N ALA A 174 2.38 11.45 -1.74
CA ALA A 174 1.94 12.77 -2.21
C ALA A 174 2.85 13.27 -3.33
N LYS A 175 4.18 13.25 -3.12
CA LYS A 175 5.16 13.65 -4.14
C LYS A 175 5.03 12.87 -5.44
N ALA A 176 4.77 11.56 -5.36
CA ALA A 176 4.61 10.68 -6.53
C ALA A 176 3.40 11.05 -7.41
N ASN A 177 2.38 11.67 -6.83
CA ASN A 177 1.19 12.10 -7.54
C ASN A 177 1.29 13.55 -8.08
N ILE A 178 2.34 14.30 -7.73
CA ILE A 178 2.59 15.64 -8.28
C ILE A 178 3.10 15.49 -9.72
N ARG A 179 2.48 16.23 -10.65
CA ARG A 179 2.86 16.17 -12.06
C ARG A 179 4.32 16.58 -12.28
N GLY A 180 5.10 15.70 -12.91
CA GLY A 180 6.51 15.97 -13.21
C GLY A 180 7.46 15.72 -12.04
N ALA A 181 7.02 15.05 -10.98
CA ALA A 181 7.87 14.70 -9.86
C ALA A 181 9.06 13.83 -10.29
N ASN A 182 10.22 14.10 -9.70
CA ASN A 182 11.43 13.34 -9.94
C ASN A 182 11.41 12.05 -9.09
N PHE A 183 11.68 10.91 -9.70
CA PHE A 183 11.72 9.63 -9.00
C PHE A 183 12.84 9.57 -7.94
N GLY A 184 13.96 10.27 -8.16
CA GLY A 184 15.05 10.36 -7.17
C GLY A 184 14.60 11.03 -5.87
N ASP A 185 13.80 12.11 -5.97
CA ASP A 185 13.25 12.77 -4.77
C ASP A 185 12.31 11.84 -4.00
N ILE A 186 11.49 11.06 -4.73
CA ILE A 186 10.56 10.12 -4.11
C ILE A 186 11.33 8.98 -3.42
N ILE A 187 12.40 8.47 -4.04
CA ILE A 187 13.29 7.48 -3.46
C ILE A 187 13.91 8.00 -2.16
N ALA A 188 14.37 9.26 -2.13
CA ALA A 188 14.94 9.86 -0.91
C ALA A 188 13.93 9.94 0.26
N LEU A 189 12.65 10.20 -0.05
CA LEU A 189 11.58 10.16 0.96
C LEU A 189 11.33 8.73 1.47
N LEU A 190 11.34 7.73 0.58
CA LEU A 190 11.23 6.32 0.96
C LEU A 190 12.45 5.84 1.76
N ASP A 191 13.65 6.32 1.44
CA ASP A 191 14.86 6.07 2.24
C ASP A 191 14.67 6.56 3.68
N SER A 192 14.09 7.76 3.84
CA SER A 192 13.79 8.33 5.16
C SER A 192 12.72 7.51 5.90
N ALA A 193 11.68 7.04 5.20
CA ALA A 193 10.66 6.17 5.77
C ALA A 193 11.25 4.84 6.27
N ILE A 194 12.10 4.20 5.45
CA ILE A 194 12.78 2.94 5.80
C ILE A 194 13.73 3.14 6.99
N ALA A 195 14.49 4.24 7.02
CA ALA A 195 15.40 4.55 8.12
C ALA A 195 14.66 4.72 9.47
N LYS A 196 13.43 5.22 9.46
CA LYS A 196 12.58 5.33 10.67
C LYS A 196 12.07 3.98 11.18
N CYS A 197 12.11 2.92 10.37
CA CYS A 197 11.75 1.56 10.80
C CYS A 197 12.86 0.85 11.61
N GLY A 198 13.98 1.52 11.89
CA GLY A 198 15.10 0.99 12.67
C GLY A 198 16.35 0.65 11.85
N ASN A 199 17.40 0.21 12.54
CA ASN A 199 18.66 -0.25 11.92
C ASN A 199 19.19 -1.49 12.63
N PRO A 200 19.06 -2.71 12.06
CA PRO A 200 18.40 -2.99 10.76
C PRO A 200 16.89 -2.68 10.80
N PRO A 201 16.28 -2.39 9.64
CA PRO A 201 14.85 -2.08 9.57
C PRO A 201 13.98 -3.27 9.97
N THR A 202 12.80 -2.99 10.54
CA THR A 202 11.80 -4.00 10.88
C THR A 202 10.89 -4.34 9.69
N ASN A 203 10.01 -5.34 9.84
CA ASN A 203 9.03 -5.74 8.81
C ASN A 203 8.10 -4.60 8.38
N GLU A 204 7.97 -3.54 9.17
CA GLU A 204 7.23 -2.32 8.82
C GLU A 204 7.78 -1.66 7.55
N ALA A 205 9.07 -1.80 7.28
CA ALA A 205 9.71 -1.24 6.08
C ALA A 205 9.34 -1.96 4.77
N ALA A 206 8.79 -3.17 4.85
CA ALA A 206 8.55 -4.01 3.67
C ALA A 206 7.75 -3.32 2.54
N PRO A 207 6.62 -2.64 2.78
CA PRO A 207 5.89 -1.94 1.71
C PRO A 207 6.69 -0.78 1.11
N TYR A 208 7.48 -0.06 1.91
CA TYR A 208 8.29 1.07 1.46
C TYR A 208 9.44 0.60 0.54
N ILE A 209 10.05 -0.54 0.88
CA ILE A 209 11.10 -1.17 0.07
C ILE A 209 10.54 -1.59 -1.29
N LEU A 210 9.36 -2.21 -1.35
CA LEU A 210 8.77 -2.62 -2.63
C LEU A 210 8.42 -1.42 -3.53
N GLU A 211 7.96 -0.32 -2.98
CA GLU A 211 7.74 0.89 -3.77
C GLU A 211 9.06 1.48 -4.29
N ARG A 212 10.12 1.45 -3.46
CA ARG A 212 11.46 1.88 -3.88
C ARG A 212 12.02 1.00 -4.99
N VAL A 213 11.81 -0.32 -4.93
CA VAL A 213 12.13 -1.26 -6.01
C VAL A 213 11.48 -0.83 -7.32
N ASP A 214 10.16 -0.56 -7.32
CA ASP A 214 9.44 -0.17 -8.53
C ASP A 214 10.02 1.09 -9.17
N LEU A 215 10.36 2.10 -8.36
CA LEU A 215 10.99 3.34 -8.84
C LEU A 215 12.40 3.09 -9.39
N ARG A 216 13.22 2.26 -8.70
CA ARG A 216 14.57 1.91 -9.14
C ARG A 216 14.54 1.14 -10.47
N LEU A 217 13.58 0.23 -10.65
CA LEU A 217 13.38 -0.47 -11.93
C LEU A 217 13.02 0.50 -13.06
N LYS A 218 12.14 1.48 -12.82
CA LYS A 218 11.80 2.55 -13.78
C LYS A 218 13.02 3.40 -14.16
N LEU A 219 13.94 3.62 -13.22
CA LEU A 219 15.21 4.31 -13.45
C LEU A 219 16.32 3.41 -14.01
N MET A 220 16.03 2.13 -14.29
CA MET A 220 17.00 1.10 -14.71
C MET A 220 18.15 0.90 -13.71
N GLN A 221 17.94 1.21 -12.43
CA GLN A 221 18.86 0.99 -11.32
C GLN A 221 18.70 -0.46 -10.82
N TYR A 222 19.06 -1.42 -11.70
CA TYR A 222 18.76 -2.84 -11.46
C TYR A 222 19.52 -3.40 -10.25
N LYS A 223 20.77 -2.97 -10.06
CA LYS A 223 21.56 -3.43 -8.93
C LYS A 223 20.93 -3.05 -7.61
N GLU A 224 20.62 -1.76 -7.46
CA GLU A 224 19.97 -1.22 -6.27
C GLU A 224 18.59 -1.84 -6.04
N ALA A 225 17.86 -2.15 -7.12
CA ALA A 225 16.58 -2.85 -7.01
C ALA A 225 16.77 -4.30 -6.51
N VAL A 226 17.83 -5.01 -6.93
CA VAL A 226 18.16 -6.35 -6.41
C VAL A 226 18.57 -6.27 -4.95
N ASP A 227 19.39 -5.29 -4.56
CA ASP A 227 19.78 -5.07 -3.16
C ASP A 227 18.53 -4.84 -2.27
N ASP A 228 17.52 -4.14 -2.78
CA ASP A 228 16.23 -3.97 -2.10
C ASP A 228 15.40 -5.25 -2.01
N TYR A 229 15.36 -6.05 -3.08
CA TYR A 229 14.71 -7.35 -3.03
C TYR A 229 15.37 -8.27 -2.02
N ASP A 230 16.70 -8.24 -1.91
CA ASP A 230 17.43 -9.05 -0.92
C ASP A 230 17.10 -8.58 0.51
N LEU A 231 17.07 -7.28 0.76
CA LEU A 231 16.63 -6.71 2.04
C LEU A 231 15.18 -7.13 2.37
N TYR A 232 14.26 -7.03 1.40
CA TYR A 232 12.87 -7.46 1.59
C TYR A 232 12.78 -8.96 1.92
N TYR A 233 13.55 -9.81 1.22
CA TYR A 233 13.60 -11.24 1.47
C TYR A 233 14.08 -11.57 2.88
N ASP A 234 15.12 -10.89 3.34
CA ASP A 234 15.68 -11.07 4.68
C ASP A 234 14.70 -10.63 5.78
N LEU A 235 14.04 -9.47 5.59
CA LEU A 235 13.02 -8.98 6.51
C LEU A 235 11.88 -9.98 6.71
N LEU A 236 11.42 -10.62 5.63
CA LEU A 236 10.37 -11.63 5.67
C LEU A 236 10.89 -13.03 5.97
N LYS A 237 12.17 -13.19 6.32
CA LYS A 237 12.82 -14.49 6.63
C LYS A 237 12.58 -15.54 5.53
N GLY A 238 12.63 -15.11 4.29
CA GLY A 238 12.40 -15.96 3.13
C GLY A 238 10.94 -16.36 2.88
N GLN A 239 9.99 -15.84 3.66
CA GLN A 239 8.55 -16.13 3.48
C GLN A 239 7.96 -15.27 2.36
N VAL A 240 8.29 -15.62 1.12
CA VAL A 240 7.86 -14.91 -0.09
C VAL A 240 7.24 -15.87 -1.09
N GLY A 241 6.36 -15.36 -1.94
CA GLY A 241 5.70 -16.15 -3.00
C GLY A 241 6.55 -16.29 -4.26
N ASP A 242 6.04 -17.07 -5.22
CA ASP A 242 6.64 -17.31 -6.53
C ASP A 242 6.90 -16.02 -7.31
N ARG A 243 5.97 -15.07 -7.28
CA ARG A 243 6.09 -13.78 -7.96
C ARG A 243 7.27 -12.94 -7.50
N PHE A 244 7.66 -13.04 -6.23
CA PHE A 244 8.85 -12.35 -5.72
C PHE A 244 10.10 -12.78 -6.49
N PHE A 245 10.32 -14.08 -6.62
CA PHE A 245 11.47 -14.65 -7.35
C PHE A 245 11.42 -14.29 -8.83
N TYR A 246 10.24 -14.31 -9.43
CA TYR A 246 10.05 -13.92 -10.84
C TYR A 246 10.44 -12.45 -11.09
N TYR A 247 10.03 -11.52 -10.24
CA TYR A 247 10.39 -10.11 -10.44
C TYR A 247 11.85 -9.83 -10.12
N ARG A 248 12.44 -10.49 -9.10
CA ARG A 248 13.88 -10.35 -8.82
C ARG A 248 14.73 -10.98 -9.93
N GLU A 249 14.30 -12.10 -10.50
CA GLU A 249 14.90 -12.69 -11.70
C GLU A 249 15.01 -11.68 -12.83
N GLN A 250 13.91 -10.99 -13.15
CA GLN A 250 13.92 -10.00 -14.24
C GLN A 250 14.97 -8.90 -14.00
N ALA A 251 15.09 -8.40 -12.78
CA ALA A 251 16.10 -7.41 -12.44
C ALA A 251 17.53 -7.95 -12.62
N LYS A 252 17.81 -9.17 -12.12
CA LYS A 252 19.10 -9.85 -12.28
C LYS A 252 19.41 -10.13 -13.77
N PHE A 253 18.42 -10.57 -14.54
CA PHE A 253 18.55 -10.77 -15.98
C PHE A 253 18.96 -9.49 -16.70
N ARG A 254 18.37 -8.34 -16.35
CA ARG A 254 18.74 -7.03 -16.91
C ARG A 254 20.17 -6.60 -16.54
N MET A 255 20.64 -7.01 -15.37
CA MET A 255 22.04 -6.83 -14.96
C MET A 255 23.01 -7.79 -15.64
N SER A 256 22.51 -8.75 -16.40
CA SER A 256 23.30 -9.89 -16.94
C SER A 256 23.85 -10.83 -15.86
N ASP A 257 23.27 -10.82 -14.66
CA ASP A 257 23.51 -11.85 -13.63
C ASP A 257 22.65 -13.07 -13.95
N PHE A 258 23.03 -13.83 -15.00
CA PHE A 258 22.27 -14.99 -15.45
C PHE A 258 22.28 -16.16 -14.45
N PRO A 259 23.36 -16.43 -13.70
CA PRO A 259 23.32 -17.46 -12.66
C PRO A 259 22.34 -17.10 -11.53
N GLY A 260 22.32 -15.84 -11.07
CA GLY A 260 21.38 -15.38 -10.06
C GLY A 260 19.93 -15.38 -10.57
N ALA A 261 19.70 -14.97 -11.81
CA ALA A 261 18.39 -15.02 -12.45
C ALA A 261 17.88 -16.47 -12.57
N LEU A 262 18.77 -17.42 -12.97
CA LEU A 262 18.42 -18.85 -13.07
C LEU A 262 17.99 -19.42 -11.70
N ALA A 263 18.70 -19.09 -10.63
CA ALA A 263 18.37 -19.56 -9.29
C ALA A 263 16.99 -19.04 -8.82
N ASP A 264 16.68 -17.78 -9.14
CA ASP A 264 15.39 -17.18 -8.80
C ASP A 264 14.25 -17.80 -9.61
N ILE A 265 14.36 -17.90 -10.94
CA ILE A 265 13.27 -18.48 -11.73
C ILE A 265 13.02 -19.95 -11.41
N GLN A 266 14.05 -20.71 -11.04
CA GLN A 266 13.89 -22.08 -10.55
C GLN A 266 13.16 -22.12 -9.18
N SER A 267 13.34 -21.10 -8.35
CA SER A 267 12.58 -20.97 -7.11
C SER A 267 11.10 -20.67 -7.39
N ALA A 268 10.81 -19.81 -8.37
CA ALA A 268 9.43 -19.54 -8.82
C ALA A 268 8.77 -20.83 -9.37
N ILE A 269 9.46 -21.59 -10.20
CA ILE A 269 8.96 -22.88 -10.74
C ILE A 269 8.65 -23.87 -9.60
N ARG A 270 9.52 -23.98 -8.58
CA ARG A 270 9.27 -24.86 -7.43
C ARG A 270 8.03 -24.47 -6.65
N LEU A 271 7.79 -23.19 -6.48
CA LEU A 271 6.64 -22.68 -5.71
C LEU A 271 5.33 -22.75 -6.50
N ASN A 272 5.39 -22.53 -7.80
CA ASN A 272 4.22 -22.60 -8.68
C ASN A 272 4.56 -23.28 -10.03
N PRO A 273 4.60 -24.61 -10.07
CA PRO A 273 4.96 -25.39 -11.25
C PRO A 273 3.89 -25.36 -12.35
N GLY A 274 2.72 -24.78 -12.10
CA GLY A 274 1.62 -24.69 -13.06
C GLY A 274 1.63 -23.43 -13.94
N ASP A 275 2.52 -22.47 -13.69
CA ASP A 275 2.61 -21.26 -14.50
C ASP A 275 3.59 -21.46 -15.66
N PRO A 276 3.13 -21.46 -16.92
CA PRO A 276 3.99 -21.67 -18.10
C PRO A 276 4.98 -20.52 -18.34
N THR A 277 4.76 -19.37 -17.74
CA THR A 277 5.65 -18.21 -17.87
C THR A 277 7.02 -18.50 -17.28
N TYR A 278 7.09 -19.16 -16.13
CA TYR A 278 8.37 -19.39 -15.46
C TYR A 278 9.33 -20.30 -16.23
N PRO A 279 8.92 -21.48 -16.74
CA PRO A 279 9.83 -22.27 -17.57
C PRO A 279 10.14 -21.59 -18.92
N ALA A 280 9.30 -20.69 -19.43
CA ALA A 280 9.62 -19.88 -20.60
C ALA A 280 10.71 -18.84 -20.31
N GLU A 281 10.66 -18.17 -19.14
CA GLU A 281 11.73 -17.25 -18.71
C GLU A 281 13.02 -18.00 -18.35
N GLU A 282 12.94 -19.19 -17.72
CA GLU A 282 14.10 -20.06 -17.52
C GLU A 282 14.81 -20.35 -18.84
N ALA A 283 14.05 -20.64 -19.91
CA ALA A 283 14.61 -20.83 -21.23
C ALA A 283 15.27 -19.55 -21.78
N SER A 284 14.69 -18.38 -21.52
CA SER A 284 15.26 -17.08 -21.88
C SER A 284 16.62 -16.86 -21.22
N VAL A 285 16.75 -17.22 -19.93
CA VAL A 285 18.02 -17.17 -19.20
C VAL A 285 19.04 -18.13 -19.81
N TYR A 286 18.65 -19.38 -20.09
CA TYR A 286 19.56 -20.36 -20.73
C TYR A 286 20.00 -19.94 -22.15
N ILE A 287 19.12 -19.28 -22.92
CA ILE A 287 19.49 -18.71 -24.22
C ILE A 287 20.61 -17.66 -24.08
N ARG A 288 20.50 -16.77 -23.05
CA ARG A 288 21.53 -15.76 -22.80
C ARG A 288 22.85 -16.38 -22.29
N MET A 289 22.77 -17.53 -21.63
CA MET A 289 23.94 -18.34 -21.24
C MET A 289 24.45 -19.24 -22.38
N GLU A 290 23.88 -19.16 -23.58
CA GLU A 290 24.18 -19.98 -24.74
C GLU A 290 23.99 -21.51 -24.55
N ASN A 291 23.20 -21.86 -23.52
CA ASN A 291 22.88 -23.25 -23.22
C ASN A 291 21.54 -23.66 -23.87
N TYR A 292 21.58 -23.81 -25.18
CA TYR A 292 20.39 -24.03 -26.01
C TYR A 292 19.68 -25.36 -25.73
N ASP A 293 20.39 -26.40 -25.30
CA ASP A 293 19.81 -27.71 -25.00
C ASP A 293 18.93 -27.60 -23.69
N GLN A 294 19.40 -26.90 -22.69
CA GLN A 294 18.60 -26.67 -21.49
C GLN A 294 17.41 -25.74 -21.80
N ALA A 295 17.64 -24.68 -22.59
CA ALA A 295 16.57 -23.81 -23.04
C ALA A 295 15.44 -24.60 -23.74
N LEU A 296 15.76 -25.51 -24.65
CA LEU A 296 14.76 -26.34 -25.32
C LEU A 296 13.97 -27.24 -24.35
N ARG A 297 14.62 -27.80 -23.32
CA ARG A 297 13.92 -28.56 -22.26
C ARG A 297 12.95 -27.71 -21.46
N SER A 298 13.37 -26.50 -21.07
CA SER A 298 12.53 -25.57 -20.36
C SER A 298 11.32 -25.14 -21.23
N LEU A 299 11.52 -24.88 -22.50
CA LEU A 299 10.43 -24.61 -23.45
C LEU A 299 9.46 -25.77 -23.64
N GLU A 300 9.95 -27.00 -23.63
CA GLU A 300 9.11 -28.20 -23.67
C GLU A 300 8.23 -28.27 -22.41
N ASN A 301 8.78 -27.95 -21.21
CA ASN A 301 8.01 -27.88 -19.99
C ASN A 301 6.93 -26.80 -20.05
N ALA A 302 7.24 -25.60 -20.55
CA ALA A 302 6.27 -24.53 -20.73
C ALA A 302 5.13 -24.95 -21.67
N LEU A 303 5.47 -25.55 -22.82
CA LEU A 303 4.50 -26.02 -23.82
C LEU A 303 3.68 -27.22 -23.36
N ARG A 304 4.17 -28.02 -22.41
CA ARG A 304 3.36 -29.08 -21.78
C ARG A 304 2.26 -28.50 -20.90
N ILE A 305 2.51 -27.33 -20.27
CA ILE A 305 1.52 -26.62 -19.46
C ILE A 305 0.56 -25.82 -20.36
N ALA A 306 1.10 -25.09 -21.34
CA ALA A 306 0.34 -24.26 -22.28
C ALA A 306 0.79 -24.54 -23.73
N PRO A 307 0.15 -25.50 -24.44
CA PRO A 307 0.55 -25.89 -25.79
C PRO A 307 0.45 -24.80 -26.87
N ASP A 308 -0.31 -23.76 -26.61
CA ASP A 308 -0.56 -22.60 -27.48
C ASP A 308 0.26 -21.34 -27.10
N PHE A 309 1.27 -21.48 -26.21
CA PHE A 309 2.09 -20.37 -25.79
C PHE A 309 3.05 -19.92 -26.91
N ALA A 310 2.60 -18.99 -27.74
CA ALA A 310 3.26 -18.56 -28.99
C ALA A 310 4.73 -18.16 -28.80
N SER A 311 5.07 -17.42 -27.72
CA SER A 311 6.45 -16.98 -27.46
C SER A 311 7.43 -18.15 -27.23
N CYS A 312 6.97 -19.28 -26.71
CA CYS A 312 7.80 -20.46 -26.51
C CYS A 312 8.24 -21.05 -27.86
N TYR A 313 7.38 -21.07 -28.88
CA TYR A 313 7.75 -21.51 -30.24
C TYR A 313 8.74 -20.54 -30.87
N ARG A 314 8.59 -19.23 -30.66
CA ARG A 314 9.57 -18.24 -31.10
C ARG A 314 10.94 -18.46 -30.45
N LEU A 315 10.99 -18.64 -29.12
CA LEU A 315 12.23 -18.91 -28.39
C LEU A 315 12.88 -20.24 -28.86
N ARG A 316 12.07 -21.28 -29.12
CA ARG A 316 12.51 -22.55 -29.67
C ARG A 316 13.15 -22.39 -31.05
N GLY A 317 12.55 -21.57 -31.91
CA GLY A 317 13.13 -21.21 -33.21
C GLY A 317 14.47 -20.48 -33.05
N ILE A 318 14.60 -19.56 -32.08
CA ILE A 318 15.89 -18.90 -31.80
C ILE A 318 16.95 -19.90 -31.36
N CYS A 319 16.62 -20.88 -30.50
CA CYS A 319 17.56 -21.95 -30.12
C CYS A 319 18.03 -22.73 -31.31
N TYR A 320 17.12 -23.13 -32.22
CA TYR A 320 17.49 -23.88 -33.41
C TYR A 320 18.35 -23.07 -34.42
N VAL A 321 18.08 -21.75 -34.56
CA VAL A 321 18.96 -20.86 -35.34
C VAL A 321 20.39 -20.91 -34.79
N ARG A 322 20.54 -20.78 -33.47
CA ARG A 322 21.85 -20.80 -32.80
C ARG A 322 22.57 -22.16 -32.92
N GLN A 323 21.82 -23.24 -33.04
CA GLN A 323 22.35 -24.59 -33.28
C GLN A 323 22.58 -24.90 -34.75
N GLY A 324 22.27 -23.98 -35.67
CA GLY A 324 22.39 -24.20 -37.12
C GLY A 324 21.30 -25.09 -37.76
N LYS A 325 20.23 -25.39 -37.00
CA LYS A 325 19.10 -26.23 -37.42
C LYS A 325 18.03 -25.37 -38.11
N LYS A 326 18.30 -24.98 -39.37
CA LYS A 326 17.46 -24.00 -40.09
C LYS A 326 16.03 -24.49 -40.32
N ALA A 327 15.84 -25.75 -40.68
CA ALA A 327 14.52 -26.30 -41.01
C ALA A 327 13.60 -26.28 -39.74
N GLU A 328 14.12 -26.77 -38.61
CA GLU A 328 13.42 -26.81 -37.33
C GLU A 328 13.15 -25.41 -36.80
N ALA A 329 14.08 -24.47 -37.05
CA ALA A 329 13.87 -23.06 -36.68
C ALA A 329 12.68 -22.46 -37.43
N CYS A 330 12.59 -22.69 -38.73
CA CYS A 330 11.50 -22.15 -39.55
C CYS A 330 10.14 -22.81 -39.23
N GLU A 331 10.11 -24.09 -38.91
CA GLU A 331 8.91 -24.77 -38.45
C GLU A 331 8.41 -24.12 -37.12
N ALA A 332 9.33 -23.92 -36.17
CA ALA A 332 8.99 -23.30 -34.90
C ALA A 332 8.51 -21.83 -35.05
N PHE A 333 9.17 -21.03 -35.89
CA PHE A 333 8.74 -19.66 -36.18
C PHE A 333 7.38 -19.61 -36.88
N ASN A 334 7.10 -20.49 -37.84
CA ASN A 334 5.80 -20.55 -38.46
C ASN A 334 4.69 -20.91 -37.46
N LYS A 335 4.98 -21.84 -36.53
CA LYS A 335 4.06 -22.18 -35.47
C LYS A 335 3.78 -20.99 -34.53
N ALA A 336 4.82 -20.25 -34.16
CA ALA A 336 4.66 -19.02 -33.39
C ALA A 336 3.78 -18.00 -34.13
N LYS A 337 3.93 -17.87 -35.44
CA LYS A 337 3.12 -17.00 -36.30
C LYS A 337 1.64 -17.42 -36.31
N GLU A 338 1.38 -18.73 -36.53
CA GLU A 338 0.02 -19.29 -36.50
C GLU A 338 -0.69 -19.00 -35.16
N LEU A 339 0.08 -18.98 -34.04
CA LEU A 339 -0.41 -18.69 -32.69
C LEU A 339 -0.43 -17.18 -32.37
N GLY A 340 -0.11 -16.32 -33.32
CA GLY A 340 -0.24 -14.88 -33.21
C GLY A 340 0.92 -14.16 -32.51
N ASP A 341 2.14 -14.73 -32.49
CA ASP A 341 3.31 -14.00 -31.93
C ASP A 341 3.59 -12.73 -32.76
N PRO A 342 3.56 -11.54 -32.09
CA PRO A 342 3.56 -10.25 -32.82
C PRO A 342 4.91 -9.89 -33.43
N VAL A 343 6.00 -10.54 -33.00
CA VAL A 343 7.38 -10.18 -33.43
C VAL A 343 8.07 -11.18 -34.29
N VAL A 344 7.44 -12.34 -34.53
CA VAL A 344 8.08 -13.48 -35.25
C VAL A 344 8.30 -13.24 -36.75
N ASP A 345 7.50 -12.38 -37.39
CA ASP A 345 7.62 -12.13 -38.86
C ASP A 345 9.00 -11.64 -39.29
N LYS A 346 9.66 -10.85 -38.41
CA LYS A 346 11.05 -10.42 -38.67
C LYS A 346 12.01 -11.59 -38.68
N LEU A 347 11.90 -12.51 -37.74
CA LEU A 347 12.74 -13.70 -37.62
C LEU A 347 12.56 -14.64 -38.81
N ILE A 348 11.31 -14.82 -39.29
CA ILE A 348 11.02 -15.61 -40.50
C ILE A 348 11.71 -15.00 -41.70
N LYS A 349 11.65 -13.67 -41.88
CA LYS A 349 12.31 -12.99 -43.02
C LYS A 349 13.80 -13.09 -42.95
N GLU A 350 14.41 -13.09 -41.77
CA GLU A 350 15.87 -13.16 -41.59
C GLU A 350 16.42 -14.59 -41.77
N HIS A 351 15.71 -15.59 -41.27
CA HIS A 351 16.27 -16.96 -41.15
C HIS A 351 15.62 -18.00 -42.05
N CYS A 352 14.43 -17.73 -42.61
CA CYS A 352 13.67 -18.75 -43.39
C CYS A 352 13.57 -18.50 -44.88
N LYS A 353 14.49 -17.71 -45.42
CA LYS A 353 14.64 -17.52 -46.86
C LYS A 353 15.52 -18.60 -47.47
#